data_0f14c5e9d717f2637c36cea5ad8d8b04
#
_entry.id   0f14c5e9d717f2637c36cea5ad8d8b04
#
_cell.length_a   1.000
_cell.length_b   1.000
_cell.length_c   1.000
_cell.angle_alpha   90.00
_cell.angle_beta   90.00
_cell.angle_gamma   90.00
#
_symmetry.space_group_name_H-M   'P 1'
#
loop_
_entity.id
_entity.type
_entity.pdbx_description
1 polymer ?
#
loop_
_entity_poly.entity_id
_entity_poly.type
_entity_poly.pdbx_seq_one_letter_code
_entity_poly.pdbx_strand_id
1 'polypeptide(L)'
;GAEPRWYLGRVAGPPEEGVIRFEVEHETRPLEERTFGETVRTLAAWREVLARLGLIGRDPGRYEGYGYGNVSARVGPMGDVGRGQRRFLVTGTQTGGRADVTLADFCLVQRYDIARNQVKSCGLVPPSSESLTHAAIYDIAPAARVVLHGHAPEIWKRARALGLPVSRPEARNGTPAMALEVQRLYRESTLSATGILAMGGHEDGVIAFGGSAGEAGQVLVRHLARALELA
;
A
#
# COMPACT_ATOMS: atom_id res chain seq x y z
N GLY A 1 -7.21 31.04 8.80
CA GLY A 1 -7.75 29.70 8.74
C GLY A 1 -8.08 29.36 7.30
N ALA A 2 -7.36 28.39 6.71
CA ALA A 2 -7.72 27.84 5.41
C ALA A 2 -8.75 26.74 5.64
N GLU A 3 -9.88 26.82 4.95
CA GLU A 3 -10.91 25.78 5.00
C GLU A 3 -10.39 24.47 4.41
N PRO A 4 -10.79 23.32 4.95
CA PRO A 4 -10.40 22.03 4.40
C PRO A 4 -10.98 21.84 2.99
N ARG A 5 -10.13 21.63 2.00
CA ARG A 5 -10.57 21.31 0.64
C ARG A 5 -11.00 19.85 0.57
N TRP A 6 -12.28 19.64 0.38
CA TRP A 6 -12.86 18.33 0.07
C TRP A 6 -12.66 18.03 -1.41
N TYR A 7 -11.92 16.99 -1.73
CA TYR A 7 -11.84 16.46 -3.08
C TYR A 7 -12.89 15.36 -3.27
N LEU A 8 -14.01 15.71 -3.85
CA LEU A 8 -15.00 14.76 -4.34
C LEU A 8 -14.58 14.30 -5.75
N GLY A 9 -13.85 13.19 -5.85
CA GLY A 9 -13.54 12.54 -7.12
C GLY A 9 -14.45 11.35 -7.35
N ARG A 10 -15.63 11.53 -7.93
CA ARG A 10 -16.37 10.43 -8.56
C ARG A 10 -15.92 10.34 -10.02
N VAL A 11 -15.23 9.26 -10.37
CA VAL A 11 -14.97 8.92 -11.76
C VAL A 11 -15.62 7.56 -12.01
N ALA A 12 -16.66 7.56 -12.86
CA ALA A 12 -17.21 6.36 -13.47
C ALA A 12 -16.37 6.04 -14.72
N GLY A 13 -15.38 5.16 -14.56
CA GLY A 13 -14.50 4.68 -15.64
C GLY A 13 -13.84 3.38 -15.23
N PRO A 14 -13.14 2.69 -16.16
CA PRO A 14 -12.30 1.55 -15.79
C PRO A 14 -11.29 1.96 -14.70
N PRO A 15 -10.81 1.03 -13.88
CA PRO A 15 -9.92 1.34 -12.77
C PRO A 15 -8.58 1.86 -13.27
N GLU A 16 -8.41 3.18 -13.21
CA GLU A 16 -7.14 3.85 -13.47
C GLU A 16 -6.23 3.68 -12.25
N GLU A 17 -4.96 3.36 -12.50
CA GLU A 17 -3.93 3.26 -11.46
C GLU A 17 -3.77 4.61 -10.73
N GLY A 18 -3.64 4.58 -9.40
CA GLY A 18 -3.37 5.77 -8.60
C GLY A 18 -4.53 6.74 -8.41
N VAL A 19 -5.74 6.42 -8.82
CA VAL A 19 -6.93 7.26 -8.60
C VAL A 19 -7.49 7.03 -7.20
N ILE A 20 -7.56 8.10 -6.40
CA ILE A 20 -8.18 8.06 -5.06
C ILE A 20 -9.70 7.90 -5.19
N ARG A 21 -10.25 6.85 -4.58
CA ARG A 21 -11.67 6.50 -4.61
C ARG A 21 -12.36 6.60 -3.25
N PHE A 22 -11.63 6.99 -2.22
CA PHE A 22 -12.17 7.26 -0.89
C PHE A 22 -12.33 8.76 -0.67
N GLU A 23 -13.19 9.12 0.26
CA GLU A 23 -13.27 10.49 0.76
C GLU A 23 -12.03 10.79 1.59
N VAL A 24 -11.32 11.86 1.27
CA VAL A 24 -10.13 12.27 2.00
C VAL A 24 -10.28 13.65 2.62
N GLU A 25 -10.09 13.72 3.94
CA GLU A 25 -9.82 14.96 4.66
C GLU A 25 -8.30 15.10 4.75
N HIS A 26 -7.71 15.96 3.93
CA HIS A 26 -6.28 16.15 3.85
C HIS A 26 -5.84 17.55 4.26
N GLU A 27 -4.97 17.61 5.27
CA GLU A 27 -4.32 18.84 5.70
C GLU A 27 -2.95 18.96 5.03
N THR A 28 -2.80 19.96 4.14
CA THR A 28 -1.51 20.22 3.50
C THR A 28 -0.57 20.92 4.47
N ARG A 29 0.38 20.17 5.00
CA ARG A 29 1.46 20.67 5.86
C ARG A 29 2.67 19.75 5.82
N PRO A 30 3.90 20.26 6.06
CA PRO A 30 5.06 19.39 6.12
C PRO A 30 4.97 18.43 7.32
N LEU A 31 5.52 17.24 7.14
CA LEU A 31 5.75 16.29 8.21
C LEU A 31 7.06 16.63 8.93
N GLU A 32 7.15 16.27 10.20
CA GLU A 32 8.33 16.56 11.02
C GLU A 32 9.46 15.57 10.74
N GLU A 33 10.59 16.04 10.21
CA GLU A 33 11.79 15.24 9.96
C GLU A 33 12.29 14.56 11.25
N ARG A 34 12.27 15.26 12.37
CA ARG A 34 12.71 14.72 13.66
C ARG A 34 11.92 13.50 14.10
N THR A 35 10.62 13.46 13.76
CA THR A 35 9.71 12.39 14.15
C THR A 35 9.71 11.23 13.15
N PHE A 36 9.77 11.52 11.86
CA PHE A 36 9.50 10.55 10.80
C PHE A 36 10.68 10.23 9.89
N GLY A 37 11.74 11.04 9.94
CA GLY A 37 12.84 10.95 8.98
C GLY A 37 13.55 9.59 8.97
N GLU A 38 13.75 8.96 10.11
CA GLU A 38 14.37 7.63 10.17
C GLU A 38 13.49 6.57 9.52
N THR A 39 12.20 6.57 9.82
CA THR A 39 11.23 5.64 9.22
C THR A 39 11.18 5.82 7.70
N VAL A 40 11.15 7.07 7.23
CA VAL A 40 11.13 7.38 5.80
C VAL A 40 12.41 6.93 5.10
N ARG A 41 13.58 7.15 5.69
CA ARG A 41 14.86 6.67 5.10
C ARG A 41 14.86 5.16 4.93
N THR A 42 14.35 4.41 5.91
CA THR A 42 14.24 2.95 5.83
C THR A 42 13.27 2.52 4.72
N LEU A 43 12.08 3.13 4.66
CA LEU A 43 11.11 2.85 3.60
C LEU A 43 11.63 3.24 2.20
N ALA A 44 12.29 4.38 2.08
CA ALA A 44 12.86 4.84 0.82
C ALA A 44 13.94 3.87 0.30
N ALA A 45 14.78 3.34 1.18
CA ALA A 45 15.79 2.35 0.80
C ALA A 45 15.16 1.06 0.27
N TRP A 46 14.14 0.52 0.93
CA TRP A 46 13.42 -0.66 0.45
C TRP A 46 12.62 -0.39 -0.82
N ARG A 47 11.99 0.79 -0.92
CA ARG A 47 11.34 1.21 -2.15
C ARG A 47 12.32 1.26 -3.33
N GLU A 48 13.53 1.76 -3.12
CA GLU A 48 14.59 1.77 -4.14
C GLU A 48 14.97 0.34 -4.58
N VAL A 49 15.10 -0.59 -3.65
CA VAL A 49 15.32 -2.01 -3.98
C VAL A 49 14.19 -2.53 -4.87
N LEU A 50 12.94 -2.28 -4.48
CA LEU A 50 11.78 -2.72 -5.24
C LEU A 50 11.70 -2.05 -6.62
N ALA A 51 12.08 -0.78 -6.72
CA ALA A 51 12.13 -0.05 -7.98
C ALA A 51 13.18 -0.63 -8.94
N ARG A 52 14.36 -0.98 -8.44
CA ARG A 52 15.42 -1.65 -9.22
C ARG A 52 14.99 -3.02 -9.71
N LEU A 53 14.11 -3.71 -9.01
CA LEU A 53 13.52 -4.97 -9.41
C LEU A 53 12.29 -4.81 -10.33
N GLY A 54 11.90 -3.58 -10.66
CA GLY A 54 10.73 -3.29 -11.49
C GLY A 54 9.38 -3.51 -10.80
N LEU A 55 9.36 -3.68 -9.48
CA LEU A 55 8.16 -3.94 -8.69
C LEU A 55 7.42 -2.67 -8.28
N ILE A 56 8.10 -1.54 -8.26
CA ILE A 56 7.57 -0.19 -8.08
C ILE A 56 8.14 0.68 -9.19
N GLY A 57 7.36 1.55 -9.78
CA GLY A 57 7.90 2.41 -10.83
C GLY A 57 6.85 3.11 -11.65
N ARG A 58 7.28 3.49 -12.86
CA ARG A 58 6.45 4.03 -13.92
C ARG A 58 7.03 3.54 -15.24
N ASP A 59 6.19 2.89 -16.04
CA ASP A 59 6.56 2.38 -17.35
C ASP A 59 5.52 2.85 -18.38
N PRO A 60 5.92 3.59 -19.42
CA PRO A 60 5.00 4.06 -20.47
C PRO A 60 4.26 2.92 -21.19
N GLY A 61 4.82 1.72 -21.24
CA GLY A 61 4.24 0.53 -21.86
C GLY A 61 3.35 -0.30 -20.93
N ARG A 62 3.24 0.08 -19.65
CA ARG A 62 2.47 -0.65 -18.63
C ARG A 62 1.51 0.30 -17.91
N TYR A 63 0.33 -0.21 -17.54
CA TYR A 63 -0.65 0.51 -16.70
C TYR A 63 -0.94 1.93 -17.21
N GLU A 64 -1.07 2.10 -18.53
CA GLU A 64 -1.33 3.40 -19.18
C GLU A 64 -0.29 4.48 -18.84
N GLY A 65 0.91 4.09 -18.43
CA GLY A 65 1.99 5.01 -18.04
C GLY A 65 1.83 5.65 -16.67
N TYR A 66 0.90 5.16 -15.85
CA TYR A 66 0.78 5.61 -14.45
C TYR A 66 1.87 5.01 -13.56
N GLY A 67 2.20 5.71 -12.48
CA GLY A 67 3.08 5.19 -11.43
C GLY A 67 2.39 4.10 -10.63
N TYR A 68 3.08 3.01 -10.36
CA TYR A 68 2.57 1.84 -9.66
C TYR A 68 3.42 1.49 -8.43
N GLY A 69 2.77 0.86 -7.46
CA GLY A 69 3.37 0.47 -6.20
C GLY A 69 3.43 1.59 -5.17
N ASN A 70 3.38 1.20 -3.91
CA ASN A 70 3.43 2.10 -2.77
C ASN A 70 3.92 1.36 -1.52
N VAL A 71 4.43 2.11 -0.56
CA VAL A 71 4.99 1.56 0.68
C VAL A 71 4.47 2.34 1.88
N SER A 72 4.28 1.65 3.00
CA SER A 72 3.85 2.28 4.24
C SER A 72 4.51 1.69 5.47
N ALA A 73 4.54 2.46 6.55
CA ALA A 73 4.96 2.00 7.88
C ALA A 73 4.05 2.55 8.98
N ARG A 74 3.68 1.68 9.92
CA ARG A 74 3.02 2.05 11.17
C ARG A 74 3.89 3.03 11.94
N VAL A 75 3.25 4.07 12.48
CA VAL A 75 3.87 5.00 13.41
C VAL A 75 3.06 5.05 14.71
N GLY A 76 3.71 5.49 15.79
CA GLY A 76 3.09 5.50 17.11
C GLY A 76 1.76 6.28 17.21
N PRO A 77 1.01 6.00 18.27
CA PRO A 77 1.32 5.04 19.30
C PRO A 77 1.17 3.59 18.84
N MET A 78 2.01 2.72 19.40
CA MET A 78 1.90 1.26 19.26
C MET A 78 1.08 0.72 20.45
N GLY A 79 0.81 -0.56 20.49
CA GLY A 79 0.04 -1.16 21.56
C GLY A 79 -1.46 -1.20 21.29
N ASP A 80 -2.27 -1.04 22.31
CA ASP A 80 -3.73 -1.19 22.24
C ASP A 80 -4.39 0.04 21.61
N VAL A 81 -4.24 0.16 20.29
CA VAL A 81 -4.86 1.20 19.48
C VAL A 81 -5.98 0.59 18.67
N GLY A 82 -7.17 1.16 18.80
CA GLY A 82 -8.38 0.70 18.09
C GLY A 82 -8.24 0.72 16.57
N ARG A 83 -9.07 -0.10 15.93
CA ARG A 83 -9.20 -0.06 14.46
C ARG A 83 -9.58 1.34 13.99
N GLY A 84 -9.10 1.73 12.82
CA GLY A 84 -9.31 3.08 12.29
C GLY A 84 -8.44 4.17 12.90
N GLN A 85 -7.66 3.86 13.94
CA GLN A 85 -6.79 4.82 14.64
C GLN A 85 -5.30 4.46 14.58
N ARG A 86 -4.95 3.41 13.85
CA ARG A 86 -3.59 2.92 13.69
C ARG A 86 -2.87 3.72 12.64
N ARG A 87 -2.24 4.81 13.07
CA ARG A 87 -1.54 5.76 12.21
C ARG A 87 -0.40 5.13 11.44
N PHE A 88 -0.22 5.55 10.18
CA PHE A 88 0.89 5.09 9.35
C PHE A 88 1.32 6.16 8.34
N LEU A 89 2.60 6.15 8.00
CA LEU A 89 3.13 6.86 6.85
C LEU A 89 2.87 6.02 5.60
N VAL A 90 2.54 6.66 4.50
CA VAL A 90 2.38 6.02 3.19
C VAL A 90 2.93 6.95 2.12
N THR A 91 3.53 6.42 1.07
CA THR A 91 3.89 7.19 -0.12
C THR A 91 2.66 7.86 -0.70
N GLY A 92 2.80 9.11 -1.13
CA GLY A 92 1.73 9.88 -1.76
C GLY A 92 1.29 9.27 -3.09
N THR A 93 0.10 9.66 -3.52
CA THR A 93 -0.41 9.25 -4.83
C THR A 93 0.53 9.69 -5.95
N GLN A 94 0.63 8.87 -7.02
CA GLN A 94 1.45 9.15 -8.21
C GLN A 94 2.96 9.32 -7.95
N THR A 95 3.50 8.80 -6.84
CA THR A 95 4.93 8.85 -6.55
C THR A 95 5.72 7.67 -7.14
N GLY A 96 5.06 6.67 -7.72
CA GLY A 96 5.70 5.46 -8.25
C GLY A 96 6.84 5.73 -9.23
N GLY A 97 6.67 6.74 -10.09
CA GLY A 97 7.69 7.14 -11.07
C GLY A 97 8.82 8.02 -10.57
N ARG A 98 8.86 8.37 -9.28
CA ARG A 98 9.95 9.20 -8.73
C ARG A 98 11.17 8.33 -8.43
N ALA A 99 12.33 8.76 -8.89
CA ALA A 99 13.59 8.07 -8.63
C ALA A 99 13.93 8.13 -7.12
N ASP A 100 13.92 9.33 -6.57
CA ASP A 100 14.18 9.57 -5.15
C ASP A 100 12.90 10.01 -4.45
N VAL A 101 12.63 9.44 -3.30
CA VAL A 101 11.54 9.85 -2.41
C VAL A 101 12.10 10.35 -1.09
N THR A 102 11.52 11.44 -0.62
CA THR A 102 11.87 12.11 0.63
C THR A 102 10.63 12.19 1.52
N LEU A 103 10.77 12.73 2.73
CA LEU A 103 9.63 12.95 3.62
C LEU A 103 8.50 13.77 2.97
N ALA A 104 8.83 14.66 2.01
CA ALA A 104 7.85 15.44 1.25
C ALA A 104 6.94 14.59 0.34
N ASP A 105 7.36 13.38 0.00
CA ASP A 105 6.63 12.44 -0.83
C ASP A 105 5.77 11.46 -0.03
N PHE A 106 5.76 11.59 1.28
CA PHE A 106 4.96 10.78 2.20
C PHE A 106 3.81 11.58 2.79
N CYS A 107 2.77 10.84 3.12
CA CYS A 107 1.59 11.32 3.81
C CYS A 107 1.40 10.55 5.11
N LEU A 108 1.00 11.22 6.17
CA LEU A 108 0.59 10.59 7.42
C LEU A 108 -0.91 10.34 7.40
N VAL A 109 -1.33 9.09 7.36
CA VAL A 109 -2.72 8.70 7.61
C VAL A 109 -2.93 8.69 9.12
N GLN A 110 -3.83 9.55 9.59
CA GLN A 110 -4.09 9.77 11.02
C GLN A 110 -5.27 8.94 11.52
N ARG A 111 -6.31 8.84 10.70
CA ARG A 111 -7.54 8.06 10.96
C ARG A 111 -8.12 7.57 9.66
N TYR A 112 -8.90 6.51 9.73
CA TYR A 112 -9.60 5.97 8.57
C TYR A 112 -10.84 5.19 9.02
N ASP A 113 -11.80 5.06 8.12
CA ASP A 113 -12.97 4.21 8.27
C ASP A 113 -13.16 3.41 6.97
N ILE A 114 -12.83 2.13 7.03
CA ILE A 114 -12.88 1.25 5.86
C ILE A 114 -14.33 1.09 5.37
N ALA A 115 -15.29 0.94 6.29
CA ALA A 115 -16.68 0.74 5.94
C ALA A 115 -17.30 2.00 5.30
N ARG A 116 -16.90 3.17 5.76
CA ARG A 116 -17.34 4.46 5.20
C ARG A 116 -16.48 4.96 4.05
N ASN A 117 -15.41 4.25 3.73
CA ASN A 117 -14.49 4.63 2.67
C ASN A 117 -13.88 6.03 2.88
N GLN A 118 -13.40 6.30 4.09
CA GLN A 118 -12.91 7.62 4.51
C GLN A 118 -11.49 7.55 5.07
N VAL A 119 -10.68 8.58 4.77
CA VAL A 119 -9.31 8.74 5.26
C VAL A 119 -9.09 10.17 5.73
N LYS A 120 -8.50 10.32 6.93
CA LYS A 120 -7.96 11.59 7.41
C LYS A 120 -6.45 11.56 7.40
N SER A 121 -5.83 12.54 6.76
CA SER A 121 -4.40 12.56 6.51
C SER A 121 -3.78 13.95 6.56
N CYS A 122 -2.46 14.00 6.67
CA CYS A 122 -1.69 15.23 6.48
C CYS A 122 -0.35 14.94 5.81
N GLY A 123 0.19 15.95 5.13
CA GLY A 123 1.43 15.88 4.37
C GLY A 123 1.45 16.91 3.26
N LEU A 124 2.53 17.00 2.50
CA LEU A 124 2.61 17.88 1.33
C LEU A 124 1.89 17.26 0.10
N VAL A 125 1.65 15.96 0.13
CA VAL A 125 1.00 15.20 -0.94
C VAL A 125 -0.19 14.42 -0.38
N PRO A 126 -1.26 14.20 -1.15
CA PRO A 126 -2.35 13.31 -0.76
C PRO A 126 -1.87 11.87 -0.61
N PRO A 127 -2.54 11.05 0.22
CA PRO A 127 -2.15 9.66 0.43
C PRO A 127 -2.35 8.82 -0.84
N SER A 128 -1.61 7.69 -0.93
CA SER A 128 -1.83 6.70 -1.99
C SER A 128 -3.30 6.28 -2.08
N SER A 129 -3.77 6.03 -3.30
CA SER A 129 -5.11 5.49 -3.57
C SER A 129 -5.39 4.15 -2.89
N GLU A 130 -4.35 3.43 -2.45
CA GLU A 130 -4.47 2.14 -1.79
C GLU A 130 -4.31 2.21 -0.26
N SER A 131 -4.35 3.41 0.31
CA SER A 131 -4.18 3.62 1.76
C SER A 131 -5.14 2.80 2.61
N LEU A 132 -6.40 2.58 2.17
CA LEU A 132 -7.35 1.74 2.90
C LEU A 132 -7.00 0.25 2.84
N THR A 133 -6.35 -0.22 1.78
CA THR A 133 -5.84 -1.59 1.70
C THR A 133 -4.69 -1.79 2.69
N HIS A 134 -3.77 -0.83 2.81
CA HIS A 134 -2.74 -0.82 3.85
C HIS A 134 -3.35 -0.78 5.26
N ALA A 135 -4.33 0.09 5.46
CA ALA A 135 -5.06 0.21 6.73
C ALA A 135 -5.71 -1.10 7.15
N ALA A 136 -6.29 -1.85 6.19
CA ALA A 136 -6.92 -3.14 6.46
C ALA A 136 -5.93 -4.16 7.03
N ILE A 137 -4.68 -4.15 6.53
CA ILE A 137 -3.61 -5.01 7.08
C ILE A 137 -3.26 -4.58 8.50
N TYR A 138 -3.07 -3.29 8.74
CA TYR A 138 -2.78 -2.79 10.09
C TYR A 138 -3.90 -3.07 11.08
N ASP A 139 -5.16 -3.10 10.63
CA ASP A 139 -6.30 -3.41 11.49
C ASP A 139 -6.40 -4.89 11.86
N ILE A 140 -5.99 -5.80 10.97
CA ILE A 140 -6.16 -7.24 11.17
C ILE A 140 -4.89 -7.93 11.67
N ALA A 141 -3.71 -7.39 11.34
CA ALA A 141 -2.41 -7.95 11.67
C ALA A 141 -1.67 -7.06 12.69
N PRO A 142 -1.88 -7.25 14.00
CA PRO A 142 -1.32 -6.36 15.03
C PRO A 142 0.22 -6.28 15.03
N ALA A 143 0.89 -7.33 14.57
CA ALA A 143 2.35 -7.38 14.48
C ALA A 143 2.90 -6.68 13.22
N ALA A 144 2.07 -6.41 12.21
CA ALA A 144 2.51 -5.73 11.00
C ALA A 144 2.95 -4.29 11.30
N ARG A 145 4.13 -3.92 10.82
CA ARG A 145 4.70 -2.57 10.94
C ARG A 145 4.95 -1.94 9.59
N VAL A 146 5.15 -2.74 8.56
CA VAL A 146 5.41 -2.28 7.18
C VAL A 146 4.54 -3.06 6.22
N VAL A 147 3.99 -2.36 5.23
CA VAL A 147 3.24 -2.93 4.10
C VAL A 147 3.88 -2.40 2.81
N LEU A 148 4.19 -3.31 1.91
CA LEU A 148 4.75 -3.05 0.59
C LEU A 148 3.76 -3.54 -0.46
N HIS A 149 3.34 -2.65 -1.35
CA HIS A 149 2.59 -3.01 -2.55
C HIS A 149 3.45 -2.80 -3.77
N GLY A 150 3.55 -3.81 -4.60
CA GLY A 150 4.27 -3.76 -5.87
C GLY A 150 3.49 -4.46 -6.98
N HIS A 151 3.93 -4.25 -8.21
CA HIS A 151 3.44 -4.98 -9.38
C HIS A 151 4.48 -5.99 -9.82
N ALA A 152 4.15 -7.26 -9.69
CA ALA A 152 5.02 -8.41 -9.99
C ALA A 152 4.28 -9.40 -10.87
N PRO A 153 4.30 -9.22 -12.22
CA PRO A 153 3.63 -10.14 -13.15
C PRO A 153 4.03 -11.59 -12.95
N GLU A 154 5.30 -11.84 -12.63
CA GLU A 154 5.86 -13.17 -12.41
C GLU A 154 5.19 -13.86 -11.22
N ILE A 155 5.02 -13.15 -10.11
CA ILE A 155 4.34 -13.66 -8.90
C ILE A 155 2.84 -13.77 -9.17
N TRP A 156 2.23 -12.73 -9.72
CA TRP A 156 0.79 -12.62 -9.88
C TRP A 156 0.23 -13.74 -10.78
N LYS A 157 0.87 -13.97 -11.92
CA LYS A 157 0.48 -15.03 -12.87
C LYS A 157 0.68 -16.45 -12.30
N ARG A 158 1.60 -16.61 -11.36
CA ARG A 158 1.95 -17.90 -10.74
C ARG A 158 1.47 -18.01 -9.28
N ALA A 159 0.62 -17.10 -8.83
CA ALA A 159 0.21 -17.04 -7.44
C ALA A 159 -0.34 -18.37 -6.90
N ARG A 160 -1.15 -19.07 -7.69
CA ARG A 160 -1.68 -20.40 -7.33
C ARG A 160 -0.58 -21.46 -7.23
N ALA A 161 0.35 -21.50 -8.20
CA ALA A 161 1.48 -22.43 -8.18
C ALA A 161 2.43 -22.17 -7.01
N LEU A 162 2.55 -20.91 -6.60
CA LEU A 162 3.29 -20.49 -5.41
C LEU A 162 2.56 -20.76 -4.10
N GLY A 163 1.30 -21.18 -4.15
CA GLY A 163 0.45 -21.39 -2.96
C GLY A 163 0.05 -20.09 -2.26
N LEU A 164 0.03 -18.96 -2.98
CA LEU A 164 -0.33 -17.68 -2.39
C LEU A 164 -1.84 -17.50 -2.27
N PRO A 165 -2.31 -16.84 -1.19
CA PRO A 165 -3.66 -16.32 -1.13
C PRO A 165 -3.91 -15.32 -2.27
N VAL A 166 -5.06 -15.42 -2.92
CA VAL A 166 -5.48 -14.53 -4.00
C VAL A 166 -6.82 -13.91 -3.66
N SER A 167 -6.92 -12.58 -3.72
CA SER A 167 -8.20 -11.90 -3.51
C SER A 167 -9.16 -12.17 -4.68
N ARG A 168 -10.44 -12.01 -4.44
CA ARG A 168 -11.47 -12.18 -5.48
C ARG A 168 -11.27 -11.14 -6.59
N PRO A 169 -11.48 -11.50 -7.87
CA PRO A 169 -11.29 -10.58 -8.99
C PRO A 169 -12.26 -9.39 -9.00
N GLU A 170 -13.42 -9.52 -8.33
CA GLU A 170 -14.39 -8.45 -8.19
C GLU A 170 -13.95 -7.37 -7.19
N ALA A 171 -13.05 -7.71 -6.27
CA ALA A 171 -12.49 -6.76 -5.32
C ALA A 171 -11.42 -5.91 -5.99
N ARG A 172 -11.83 -4.73 -6.46
CA ARG A 172 -10.96 -3.79 -7.16
C ARG A 172 -10.01 -3.07 -6.22
N ASN A 173 -8.81 -2.75 -6.72
CA ASN A 173 -7.82 -1.94 -5.98
C ASN A 173 -8.41 -0.60 -5.52
N GLY A 174 -7.96 -0.11 -4.36
CA GLY A 174 -8.37 1.16 -3.79
C GLY A 174 -9.85 1.24 -3.37
N THR A 175 -10.54 0.11 -3.21
CA THR A 175 -11.94 0.04 -2.80
C THR A 175 -12.11 -0.61 -1.42
N PRO A 176 -13.21 -0.34 -0.71
CA PRO A 176 -13.55 -1.06 0.52
C PRO A 176 -13.64 -2.58 0.32
N ALA A 177 -14.07 -3.04 -0.86
CA ALA A 177 -14.14 -4.46 -1.18
C ALA A 177 -12.75 -5.13 -1.11
N MET A 178 -11.70 -4.48 -1.63
CA MET A 178 -10.33 -5.00 -1.52
C MET A 178 -9.85 -5.01 -0.07
N ALA A 179 -10.13 -3.97 0.70
CA ALA A 179 -9.77 -3.92 2.12
C ALA A 179 -10.43 -5.07 2.91
N LEU A 180 -11.71 -5.35 2.66
CA LEU A 180 -12.43 -6.46 3.29
C LEU A 180 -11.91 -7.84 2.83
N GLU A 181 -11.54 -7.99 1.57
CA GLU A 181 -10.92 -9.22 1.04
C GLU A 181 -9.58 -9.51 1.73
N VAL A 182 -8.73 -8.51 1.91
CA VAL A 182 -7.47 -8.67 2.66
C VAL A 182 -7.74 -9.19 4.07
N GLN A 183 -8.73 -8.63 4.76
CA GLN A 183 -9.11 -9.07 6.10
C GLN A 183 -9.70 -10.48 6.11
N ARG A 184 -10.48 -10.85 5.10
CA ARG A 184 -11.00 -12.21 4.93
C ARG A 184 -9.85 -13.20 4.72
N LEU A 185 -8.95 -12.93 3.78
CA LEU A 185 -7.80 -13.79 3.49
C LEU A 185 -6.89 -13.96 4.72
N TYR A 186 -6.71 -12.93 5.51
CA TYR A 186 -5.92 -13.04 6.75
C TYR A 186 -6.51 -14.04 7.74
N ARG A 187 -7.85 -14.10 7.86
CA ARG A 187 -8.55 -15.04 8.75
C ARG A 187 -8.69 -16.45 8.18
N GLU A 188 -8.86 -16.57 6.86
CA GLU A 188 -9.33 -17.80 6.21
C GLU A 188 -8.28 -18.51 5.37
N SER A 189 -7.08 -17.94 5.24
CA SER A 189 -6.00 -18.49 4.40
C SER A 189 -4.66 -18.51 5.12
N THR A 190 -3.59 -18.80 4.37
CA THR A 190 -2.22 -18.78 4.87
C THR A 190 -1.64 -17.37 5.02
N LEU A 191 -2.38 -16.32 4.69
CA LEU A 191 -1.89 -14.94 4.68
C LEU A 191 -1.30 -14.49 6.02
N SER A 192 -1.92 -14.88 7.14
CA SER A 192 -1.41 -14.55 8.48
C SER A 192 -0.04 -15.14 8.77
N ALA A 193 0.30 -16.27 8.16
CA ALA A 193 1.59 -16.95 8.33
C ALA A 193 2.61 -16.54 7.25
N THR A 194 2.16 -16.25 6.04
CA THR A 194 3.06 -16.01 4.90
C THR A 194 3.38 -14.53 4.68
N GLY A 195 2.50 -13.63 5.10
CA GLY A 195 2.67 -12.17 4.94
C GLY A 195 2.65 -11.69 3.50
N ILE A 196 2.09 -12.45 2.56
CA ILE A 196 2.02 -12.08 1.14
C ILE A 196 0.72 -12.57 0.50
N LEU A 197 0.14 -11.74 -0.37
CA LEU A 197 -1.03 -12.08 -1.19
C LEU A 197 -0.90 -11.52 -2.60
N ALA A 198 -1.59 -12.13 -3.56
CA ALA A 198 -1.81 -11.57 -4.89
C ALA A 198 -3.23 -10.96 -4.97
N MET A 199 -3.33 -9.81 -5.62
CA MET A 199 -4.58 -9.06 -5.74
C MET A 199 -5.31 -9.47 -7.03
N GLY A 200 -6.33 -10.34 -6.93
CA GLY A 200 -7.06 -10.84 -8.11
C GLY A 200 -7.82 -9.76 -8.86
N GLY A 201 -8.25 -8.69 -8.18
CA GLY A 201 -8.93 -7.53 -8.76
C GLY A 201 -8.00 -6.37 -9.16
N HIS A 202 -6.68 -6.60 -9.17
CA HIS A 202 -5.66 -5.62 -9.51
C HIS A 202 -4.52 -6.29 -10.26
N GLU A 203 -4.46 -6.09 -11.57
CA GLU A 203 -3.47 -6.74 -12.44
C GLU A 203 -2.05 -6.55 -11.92
N ASP A 204 -1.31 -7.66 -11.83
CA ASP A 204 0.06 -7.74 -11.33
C ASP A 204 0.24 -7.33 -9.85
N GLY A 205 -0.81 -6.87 -9.18
CA GLY A 205 -0.75 -6.37 -7.82
C GLY A 205 -0.41 -7.45 -6.79
N VAL A 206 0.62 -7.21 -6.00
CA VAL A 206 1.08 -8.07 -4.90
C VAL A 206 1.29 -7.21 -3.66
N ILE A 207 0.88 -7.73 -2.50
CA ILE A 207 1.10 -7.06 -1.22
C ILE A 207 1.91 -7.99 -0.32
N ALA A 208 2.97 -7.46 0.28
CA ALA A 208 3.73 -8.11 1.33
C ALA A 208 3.76 -7.24 2.58
N PHE A 209 3.75 -7.85 3.77
CA PHE A 209 3.83 -7.14 5.03
C PHE A 209 4.63 -7.92 6.07
N GLY A 210 5.10 -7.24 7.09
CA GLY A 210 5.87 -7.83 8.17
C GLY A 210 6.08 -6.89 9.34
N GLY A 211 6.76 -7.35 10.36
CA GLY A 211 7.13 -6.59 11.55
C GLY A 211 8.22 -5.55 11.33
N SER A 212 8.84 -5.55 10.17
CA SER A 212 9.84 -4.57 9.73
C SER A 212 9.86 -4.46 8.19
N ALA A 213 10.49 -3.41 7.68
CA ALA A 213 10.71 -3.24 6.25
C ALA A 213 11.55 -4.38 5.66
N GLY A 214 12.55 -4.86 6.42
CA GLY A 214 13.36 -6.00 6.04
C GLY A 214 12.55 -7.28 5.90
N GLU A 215 11.68 -7.59 6.83
CA GLU A 215 10.81 -8.77 6.76
C GLU A 215 9.86 -8.70 5.57
N ALA A 216 9.14 -7.60 5.41
CA ALA A 216 8.22 -7.41 4.28
C ALA A 216 8.94 -7.48 2.93
N GLY A 217 10.10 -6.80 2.82
CA GLY A 217 10.91 -6.80 1.61
C GLY A 217 11.46 -8.18 1.25
N GLN A 218 11.99 -8.91 2.21
CA GLN A 218 12.51 -10.27 2.00
C GLN A 218 11.40 -11.24 1.57
N VAL A 219 10.20 -11.12 2.13
CA VAL A 219 9.04 -11.93 1.71
C VAL A 219 8.75 -11.71 0.23
N LEU A 220 8.69 -10.46 -0.21
CA LEU A 220 8.40 -10.11 -1.60
C LEU A 220 9.50 -10.57 -2.57
N VAL A 221 10.76 -10.28 -2.25
CA VAL A 221 11.92 -10.67 -3.09
C VAL A 221 12.09 -12.18 -3.19
N ARG A 222 11.89 -12.90 -2.09
CA ARG A 222 11.93 -14.37 -2.08
C ARG A 222 10.86 -14.97 -2.99
N HIS A 223 9.64 -14.44 -2.97
CA HIS A 223 8.59 -14.94 -3.84
C HIS A 223 8.81 -14.57 -5.30
N LEU A 224 9.45 -13.42 -5.58
CA LEU A 224 9.89 -13.10 -6.94
C LEU A 224 10.90 -14.14 -7.45
N ALA A 225 11.91 -14.49 -6.67
CA ALA A 225 12.88 -15.53 -7.04
C ALA A 225 12.18 -16.87 -7.31
N ARG A 226 11.29 -17.31 -6.41
CA ARG A 226 10.52 -18.55 -6.60
C ARG A 226 9.62 -18.50 -7.84
N ALA A 227 9.04 -17.36 -8.15
CA ALA A 227 8.23 -17.19 -9.36
C ALA A 227 9.08 -17.31 -10.64
N LEU A 228 10.30 -16.81 -10.60
CA LEU A 228 11.27 -16.94 -11.72
C LEU A 228 11.75 -18.39 -11.90
N GLU A 229 11.87 -19.17 -10.82
CA GLU A 229 12.19 -20.61 -10.91
C GLU A 229 11.09 -21.41 -11.61
N LEU A 230 9.84 -20.91 -11.61
CA LEU A 230 8.69 -21.52 -12.27
C LEU A 230 8.44 -20.99 -13.69
N ALA A 231 9.34 -20.16 -14.21
CA ALA A 231 9.15 -19.47 -15.50
C ALA A 231 9.47 -20.35 -16.71
#